data_71f04dd1fe119db4cfc5c7306ab1cabb
#
_entry.id   71f04dd1fe119db4cfc5c7306ab1cabb
#
_cell.length_a   1.000
_cell.length_b   1.000
_cell.length_c   1.000
_cell.angle_alpha   90.00
_cell.angle_beta   90.00
_cell.angle_gamma   90.00
#
_symmetry.space_group_name_H-M   'P 1'
#
loop_
_entity.id
_entity.type
_entity.pdbx_description
1 polymer ?
#
loop_
_entity_poly.entity_id
_entity_poly.type
_entity_poly.pdbx_seq_one_letter_code
_entity_poly.pdbx_strand_id
1 'polypeptide(L)'
;QIMDHQFVKQGNQVFHLLENKLDTYEYSESGLEFVSSMELDDDFEYLSGDSSGMLYLSPGIGDVIGVKDGEKALQTTVDGDLNMHPSGEWGISFWVNSDTQKIANQGGNLTAEPWILTGLNKDEERKGLFSMIDDVQITNSHIMVAGSMAGEDEGTKNVVYDYDGNQLLKLGGEDISSPDKLGSITGMAETENGFVAADGNMREIQFWAKDGTHVGAISTEDIFGVSYPWLEDMQLLDDGSLLIMLTQERDDGSANELMFFRLTGF
;
A
#
# COMPACT_ATOMS: atom_id res chain seq x y z
N GLN A 1 -9.06 14.97 -10.62
CA GLN A 1 -9.05 14.22 -9.36
C GLN A 1 -8.54 12.84 -9.69
N ILE A 2 -7.34 12.51 -9.24
CA ILE A 2 -6.81 11.14 -9.37
C ILE A 2 -7.63 10.34 -8.36
N MET A 3 -8.42 9.40 -8.82
CA MET A 3 -9.15 8.49 -7.95
C MET A 3 -8.17 7.42 -7.51
N ASP A 4 -7.93 7.32 -6.21
CA ASP A 4 -7.03 6.33 -5.65
C ASP A 4 -7.75 4.97 -5.63
N HIS A 5 -7.30 4.07 -6.49
CA HIS A 5 -7.75 2.69 -6.51
C HIS A 5 -6.92 1.87 -5.54
N GLN A 6 -7.59 1.10 -4.69
CA GLN A 6 -6.92 0.18 -3.78
C GLN A 6 -7.53 -1.21 -3.85
N PHE A 7 -6.74 -2.24 -3.63
CA PHE A 7 -7.26 -3.59 -3.56
C PHE A 7 -6.60 -4.43 -2.48
N VAL A 8 -7.34 -5.43 -2.01
CA VAL A 8 -6.83 -6.49 -1.13
C VAL A 8 -7.28 -7.85 -1.68
N LYS A 9 -6.35 -8.79 -1.77
CA LYS A 9 -6.66 -10.18 -2.09
C LYS A 9 -6.68 -11.01 -0.80
N GLN A 10 -7.79 -11.71 -0.56
CA GLN A 10 -7.95 -12.65 0.56
C GLN A 10 -8.52 -13.97 0.04
N GLY A 11 -7.80 -15.07 0.28
CA GLY A 11 -8.19 -16.37 -0.29
C GLY A 11 -8.27 -16.32 -1.82
N ASN A 12 -9.42 -16.65 -2.38
CA ASN A 12 -9.70 -16.57 -3.81
C ASN A 12 -10.51 -15.32 -4.21
N GLN A 13 -10.61 -14.33 -3.35
CA GLN A 13 -11.32 -13.07 -3.62
C GLN A 13 -10.37 -11.90 -3.71
N VAL A 14 -10.70 -10.96 -4.60
CA VAL A 14 -10.09 -9.63 -4.69
C VAL A 14 -11.18 -8.61 -4.36
N PHE A 15 -10.88 -7.75 -3.42
CA PHE A 15 -11.71 -6.64 -3.01
C PHE A 15 -11.08 -5.36 -3.53
N HIS A 16 -11.83 -4.58 -4.29
CA HIS A 16 -11.38 -3.35 -4.91
C HIS A 16 -12.19 -2.18 -4.36
N LEU A 17 -11.50 -1.24 -3.75
CA LEU A 17 -12.09 -0.01 -3.22
C LEU A 17 -11.93 1.11 -4.25
N LEU A 18 -13.00 1.81 -4.50
CA LEU A 18 -13.02 3.05 -5.27
C LEU A 18 -14.07 3.99 -4.67
N GLU A 19 -13.62 5.07 -4.03
CA GLU A 19 -14.49 6.02 -3.37
C GLU A 19 -15.44 5.33 -2.36
N ASN A 20 -16.76 5.45 -2.57
CA ASN A 20 -17.81 4.87 -1.73
C ASN A 20 -18.23 3.46 -2.18
N LYS A 21 -17.38 2.72 -2.86
CA LYS A 21 -17.74 1.43 -3.44
C LYS A 21 -16.68 0.37 -3.20
N LEU A 22 -17.11 -0.78 -2.70
CA LEU A 22 -16.27 -1.96 -2.52
C LEU A 22 -16.77 -3.07 -3.45
N ASP A 23 -16.04 -3.31 -4.54
CA ASP A 23 -16.31 -4.37 -5.49
C ASP A 23 -15.59 -5.65 -5.08
N THR A 24 -16.27 -6.79 -5.22
CA THR A 24 -15.72 -8.12 -4.94
C THR A 24 -15.61 -8.91 -6.24
N TYR A 25 -14.44 -9.51 -6.47
CA TYR A 25 -14.16 -10.38 -7.59
C TYR A 25 -13.70 -11.76 -7.10
N GLU A 26 -14.05 -12.81 -7.82
CA GLU A 26 -13.44 -14.12 -7.67
C GLU A 26 -12.16 -14.19 -8.50
N TYR A 27 -11.05 -14.55 -7.84
CA TYR A 27 -9.73 -14.69 -8.45
C TYR A 27 -9.45 -16.14 -8.82
N SER A 28 -9.08 -16.38 -10.06
CA SER A 28 -8.67 -17.68 -10.57
C SER A 28 -7.51 -17.55 -11.55
N GLU A 29 -6.94 -18.64 -11.99
CA GLU A 29 -5.91 -18.65 -13.05
C GLU A 29 -6.40 -18.07 -14.37
N SER A 30 -7.70 -18.10 -14.62
CA SER A 30 -8.32 -17.52 -15.83
C SER A 30 -8.60 -16.03 -15.74
N GLY A 31 -8.44 -15.42 -14.55
CA GLY A 31 -8.64 -14.00 -14.32
C GLY A 31 -9.59 -13.69 -13.18
N LEU A 32 -10.14 -12.50 -13.19
CA LEU A 32 -11.09 -11.98 -12.22
C LEU A 32 -12.52 -12.04 -12.77
N GLU A 33 -13.44 -12.58 -11.98
CA GLU A 33 -14.87 -12.59 -12.26
C GLU A 33 -15.61 -11.73 -11.22
N PHE A 34 -16.37 -10.74 -11.68
CA PHE A 34 -17.14 -9.87 -10.80
C PHE A 34 -18.20 -10.68 -10.05
N VAL A 35 -18.26 -10.51 -8.72
CA VAL A 35 -19.21 -11.21 -7.85
C VAL A 35 -20.29 -10.27 -7.33
N SER A 36 -19.89 -9.16 -6.71
CA SER A 36 -20.83 -8.23 -6.08
C SER A 36 -20.20 -6.86 -5.87
N SER A 37 -21.04 -5.90 -5.58
CA SER A 37 -20.66 -4.56 -5.19
C SER A 37 -21.40 -4.15 -3.93
N MET A 38 -20.68 -3.54 -2.99
CA MET A 38 -21.22 -2.95 -1.77
C MET A 38 -21.08 -1.43 -1.85
N GLU A 39 -22.21 -0.73 -1.80
CA GLU A 39 -22.22 0.72 -1.62
C GLU A 39 -21.91 1.05 -0.16
N LEU A 40 -21.05 2.03 0.05
CA LEU A 40 -20.62 2.51 1.35
C LEU A 40 -21.31 3.84 1.65
N ASP A 41 -21.53 4.12 2.94
CA ASP A 41 -22.22 5.35 3.36
C ASP A 41 -21.35 6.61 3.22
N ASP A 42 -20.00 6.43 3.18
CA ASP A 42 -19.00 7.49 3.06
C ASP A 42 -17.95 7.12 2.01
N ASP A 43 -17.15 8.09 1.59
CA ASP A 43 -15.98 7.87 0.74
C ASP A 43 -14.82 7.35 1.60
N PHE A 44 -14.17 6.31 1.13
CA PHE A 44 -13.00 5.71 1.78
C PHE A 44 -11.79 5.81 0.85
N GLU A 45 -10.64 6.09 1.44
CA GLU A 45 -9.40 6.38 0.71
C GLU A 45 -8.40 5.22 0.81
N TYR A 46 -8.49 4.39 1.86
CA TYR A 46 -7.51 3.34 2.12
C TYR A 46 -8.17 2.01 2.49
N LEU A 47 -7.61 0.93 1.96
CA LEU A 47 -8.07 -0.44 2.18
C LEU A 47 -6.92 -1.32 2.65
N SER A 48 -7.08 -1.97 3.78
CA SER A 48 -6.18 -3.03 4.23
C SER A 48 -6.95 -4.27 4.68
N GLY A 49 -6.25 -5.36 4.91
CA GLY A 49 -6.88 -6.61 5.34
C GLY A 49 -5.99 -7.45 6.23
N ASP A 50 -6.58 -8.38 6.96
CA ASP A 50 -5.87 -9.35 7.78
C ASP A 50 -6.15 -10.81 7.36
N SER A 51 -5.40 -11.74 7.91
CA SER A 51 -5.52 -13.17 7.59
C SER A 51 -6.80 -13.83 8.10
N SER A 52 -7.60 -13.13 8.92
CA SER A 52 -8.92 -13.62 9.35
C SER A 52 -10.03 -13.38 8.33
N GLY A 53 -9.74 -12.63 7.26
CA GLY A 53 -10.71 -12.21 6.26
C GLY A 53 -11.39 -10.89 6.58
N MET A 54 -10.92 -10.15 7.59
CA MET A 54 -11.40 -8.80 7.86
C MET A 54 -10.76 -7.80 6.91
N LEU A 55 -11.56 -6.94 6.33
CA LEU A 55 -11.15 -5.75 5.58
C LEU A 55 -11.34 -4.52 6.46
N TYR A 56 -10.40 -3.58 6.38
CA TYR A 56 -10.43 -2.31 7.09
C TYR A 56 -10.42 -1.19 6.07
N LEU A 57 -11.45 -0.35 6.11
CA LEU A 57 -11.64 0.78 5.21
C LEU A 57 -11.49 2.07 6.02
N SER A 58 -10.59 2.93 5.59
CA SER A 58 -10.28 4.20 6.27
C SER A 58 -10.65 5.39 5.38
N PRO A 59 -11.36 6.38 5.92
CA PRO A 59 -11.74 7.58 5.18
C PRO A 59 -10.69 8.72 5.31
N GLY A 60 -9.47 8.43 5.77
CA GLY A 60 -8.46 9.43 6.12
C GLY A 60 -8.80 10.22 7.40
N ILE A 61 -10.01 10.73 7.52
CA ILE A 61 -10.53 11.40 8.73
C ILE A 61 -11.92 10.85 9.02
N GLY A 62 -12.09 10.22 10.17
CA GLY A 62 -13.38 9.70 10.59
C GLY A 62 -13.33 8.26 11.09
N ASP A 63 -14.45 7.56 10.94
CA ASP A 63 -14.55 6.20 11.43
C ASP A 63 -14.01 5.19 10.42
N VAL A 64 -13.05 4.39 10.85
CA VAL A 64 -12.67 3.15 10.16
C VAL A 64 -13.80 2.15 10.30
N ILE A 65 -14.18 1.54 9.20
CA ILE A 65 -15.11 0.41 9.22
C ILE A 65 -14.38 -0.90 8.92
N GLY A 66 -14.79 -1.97 9.60
CA GLY A 66 -14.40 -3.33 9.29
C GLY A 66 -15.51 -4.05 8.53
N VAL A 67 -15.17 -4.69 7.42
CA VAL A 67 -16.08 -5.49 6.61
C VAL A 67 -15.61 -6.94 6.61
N LYS A 68 -16.50 -7.86 6.91
CA LYS A 68 -16.24 -9.30 6.87
C LYS A 68 -17.43 -10.03 6.28
N ASP A 69 -17.15 -10.96 5.36
CA ASP A 69 -18.20 -11.74 4.66
C ASP A 69 -19.28 -10.85 3.98
N GLY A 70 -18.87 -9.66 3.50
CA GLY A 70 -19.75 -8.69 2.84
C GLY A 70 -20.65 -7.89 3.81
N GLU A 71 -20.40 -7.98 5.11
CA GLU A 71 -21.16 -7.25 6.13
C GLU A 71 -20.27 -6.35 6.99
N LYS A 72 -20.79 -5.21 7.42
CA LYS A 72 -20.11 -4.31 8.36
C LYS A 72 -20.00 -4.99 9.72
N ALA A 73 -18.75 -5.31 10.12
CA ALA A 73 -18.47 -6.05 11.34
C ALA A 73 -17.99 -5.17 12.50
N LEU A 74 -17.38 -4.02 12.21
CA LEU A 74 -16.95 -3.05 13.21
C LEU A 74 -17.05 -1.62 12.68
N GLN A 75 -17.11 -0.65 13.59
CA GLN A 75 -16.93 0.77 13.31
C GLN A 75 -16.25 1.40 14.53
N THR A 76 -15.16 2.12 14.30
CA THR A 76 -14.39 2.76 15.36
C THR A 76 -13.66 3.98 14.82
N THR A 77 -13.50 4.99 15.66
CA THR A 77 -12.74 6.18 15.27
C THR A 77 -11.24 5.89 15.40
N VAL A 78 -10.55 5.95 14.27
CA VAL A 78 -9.09 5.94 14.18
C VAL A 78 -8.70 7.09 13.28
N ASP A 79 -7.80 7.93 13.74
CA ASP A 79 -7.32 9.02 12.93
C ASP A 79 -6.29 8.51 11.90
N GLY A 80 -6.44 8.90 10.62
CA GLY A 80 -5.55 8.54 9.50
C GLY A 80 -5.93 7.24 8.81
N ASP A 81 -5.16 6.90 7.79
CA ASP A 81 -5.28 5.64 7.05
C ASP A 81 -4.73 4.48 7.88
N LEU A 82 -5.38 3.33 7.85
CA LEU A 82 -5.04 2.20 8.70
C LEU A 82 -4.55 1.01 7.88
N ASN A 83 -3.26 0.67 8.01
CA ASN A 83 -2.74 -0.61 7.55
C ASN A 83 -2.65 -1.59 8.70
N MET A 84 -3.28 -2.76 8.56
CA MET A 84 -3.30 -3.80 9.59
C MET A 84 -2.21 -4.83 9.36
N HIS A 85 -1.59 -5.26 10.47
CA HIS A 85 -0.71 -6.43 10.45
C HIS A 85 -1.51 -7.67 10.03
N PRO A 86 -0.92 -8.61 9.28
CA PRO A 86 -1.62 -9.83 8.84
C PRO A 86 -2.28 -10.66 9.96
N SER A 87 -1.79 -10.61 11.20
CA SER A 87 -2.46 -11.27 12.34
C SER A 87 -3.79 -10.64 12.75
N GLY A 88 -4.05 -9.40 12.34
CA GLY A 88 -5.22 -8.62 12.79
C GLY A 88 -5.14 -8.09 14.22
N GLU A 89 -4.05 -8.35 14.97
CA GLU A 89 -3.93 -7.95 16.38
C GLU A 89 -3.51 -6.49 16.54
N TRP A 90 -2.87 -5.91 15.54
CA TRP A 90 -2.41 -4.53 15.56
C TRP A 90 -2.24 -3.99 14.14
N GLY A 91 -2.09 -2.69 14.02
CA GLY A 91 -1.82 -2.00 12.77
C GLY A 91 -1.11 -0.67 13.01
N ILE A 92 -0.94 0.08 11.94
CA ILE A 92 -0.41 1.44 11.97
C ILE A 92 -1.40 2.34 11.29
N SER A 93 -1.84 3.40 11.98
CA SER A 93 -2.48 4.51 11.33
C SER A 93 -1.46 5.57 10.95
N PHE A 94 -1.65 6.20 9.81
CA PHE A 94 -0.73 7.19 9.28
C PHE A 94 -1.47 8.32 8.56
N TRP A 95 -0.81 9.48 8.53
CA TRP A 95 -1.28 10.63 7.78
C TRP A 95 -0.25 11.06 6.76
N VAL A 96 -0.75 11.65 5.71
CA VAL A 96 0.08 12.29 4.66
C VAL A 96 1.13 13.24 5.26
N ASN A 97 0.84 13.89 6.38
CA ASN A 97 1.75 14.84 7.04
C ASN A 97 2.82 14.20 7.94
N SER A 98 3.07 12.89 7.82
CA SER A 98 4.13 12.12 8.50
C SER A 98 3.86 11.73 9.95
N ASP A 99 2.66 11.85 10.44
CA ASP A 99 2.33 11.32 11.77
C ASP A 99 1.90 9.85 11.65
N THR A 100 2.36 9.02 12.58
CA THR A 100 2.02 7.59 12.66
C THR A 100 1.65 7.21 14.08
N GLN A 101 0.73 6.27 14.22
CA GLN A 101 0.34 5.67 15.49
C GLN A 101 0.24 4.16 15.36
N LYS A 102 0.66 3.43 16.39
CA LYS A 102 0.32 2.03 16.51
C LYS A 102 -1.09 1.87 17.02
N ILE A 103 -1.85 1.01 16.39
CA ILE A 103 -3.23 0.69 16.73
C ILE A 103 -3.30 -0.75 17.21
N ALA A 104 -3.66 -0.97 18.46
CA ALA A 104 -3.94 -2.30 18.97
C ALA A 104 -5.38 -2.69 18.67
N ASN A 105 -5.61 -3.94 18.28
CA ASN A 105 -6.93 -4.52 18.09
C ASN A 105 -7.24 -5.56 19.16
N GLN A 106 -8.14 -5.23 20.06
CA GLN A 106 -8.58 -6.13 21.14
C GLN A 106 -10.03 -6.55 20.90
N GLY A 107 -10.20 -7.61 20.06
CA GLY A 107 -11.52 -8.17 19.80
C GLY A 107 -12.46 -7.23 19.03
N GLY A 108 -11.93 -6.42 18.13
CA GLY A 108 -12.66 -5.43 17.35
C GLY A 108 -12.66 -4.02 17.94
N ASN A 109 -12.07 -3.85 19.11
CA ASN A 109 -11.84 -2.52 19.68
C ASN A 109 -10.45 -2.04 19.31
N LEU A 110 -10.38 -1.04 18.42
CA LEU A 110 -9.13 -0.43 17.96
C LEU A 110 -8.76 0.73 18.88
N THR A 111 -7.55 0.69 19.43
CA THR A 111 -7.06 1.71 20.38
C THR A 111 -5.65 2.14 20.02
N ALA A 112 -5.43 3.47 19.99
CA ALA A 112 -4.10 4.03 19.77
C ALA A 112 -3.17 3.74 20.96
N GLU A 113 -1.96 3.27 20.66
CA GLU A 113 -0.89 3.06 21.63
C GLU A 113 0.26 4.06 21.38
N PRO A 114 0.91 4.55 22.46
CA PRO A 114 2.13 5.35 22.29
C PRO A 114 3.22 4.51 21.64
N TRP A 115 3.61 4.88 20.44
CA TRP A 115 4.65 4.19 19.72
C TRP A 115 5.30 5.13 18.70
N ILE A 116 6.60 4.99 18.50
CA ILE A 116 7.37 5.85 17.64
C ILE A 116 8.22 4.98 16.71
N LEU A 117 8.03 5.14 15.41
CA LEU A 117 8.99 4.71 14.41
C LEU A 117 10.16 5.68 14.43
N THR A 118 11.38 5.18 14.61
CA THR A 118 12.58 6.00 14.68
C THR A 118 12.71 6.88 13.44
N GLY A 119 12.77 8.18 13.65
CA GLY A 119 12.88 9.20 12.60
C GLY A 119 11.58 9.55 11.88
N LEU A 120 10.46 8.85 12.13
CA LEU A 120 9.19 9.13 11.46
C LEU A 120 8.41 10.25 12.13
N ASN A 121 8.26 10.19 13.44
CA ASN A 121 7.54 11.23 14.15
C ASN A 121 8.40 12.49 14.26
N LYS A 122 7.77 13.63 14.05
CA LYS A 122 8.43 14.94 14.24
C LYS A 122 8.88 15.04 15.68
N ASP A 123 10.18 15.26 15.87
CA ASP A 123 10.71 15.69 17.15
C ASP A 123 10.31 17.14 17.44
N GLU A 124 10.71 17.67 18.61
CA GLU A 124 10.44 19.07 18.99
C GLU A 124 11.00 20.09 17.98
N GLU A 125 11.98 19.69 17.16
CA GLU A 125 12.59 20.51 16.11
C GLU A 125 11.92 20.33 14.73
N ARG A 126 10.88 19.49 14.63
CA ARG A 126 10.16 19.13 13.40
C ARG A 126 11.04 18.45 12.34
N LYS A 127 12.06 17.75 12.73
CA LYS A 127 12.92 16.95 11.87
C LYS A 127 12.36 15.54 11.75
N GLY A 128 11.22 15.40 11.11
CA GLY A 128 10.72 14.09 10.69
C GLY A 128 11.50 13.59 9.48
N LEU A 129 11.62 12.27 9.35
CA LEU A 129 12.28 11.63 8.21
C LEU A 129 11.53 11.95 6.90
N PHE A 130 10.20 11.98 6.97
CA PHE A 130 9.33 12.27 5.82
C PHE A 130 8.66 13.64 5.94
N SER A 131 8.57 14.33 4.82
CA SER A 131 7.68 15.49 4.66
C SER A 131 6.25 15.05 4.32
N MET A 132 6.12 13.90 3.66
CA MET A 132 4.85 13.29 3.28
C MET A 132 5.01 11.76 3.25
N ILE A 133 4.05 11.04 3.80
CA ILE A 133 3.93 9.58 3.68
C ILE A 133 2.95 9.28 2.56
N ASP A 134 3.38 8.46 1.60
CA ASP A 134 2.54 7.97 0.49
C ASP A 134 1.80 6.69 0.90
N ASP A 135 2.51 5.76 1.55
CA ASP A 135 1.95 4.46 1.93
C ASP A 135 2.71 3.82 3.10
N VAL A 136 2.01 2.96 3.84
CA VAL A 136 2.56 2.09 4.87
C VAL A 136 2.10 0.67 4.62
N GLN A 137 3.05 -0.26 4.54
CA GLN A 137 2.78 -1.69 4.38
C GLN A 137 3.39 -2.47 5.54
N ILE A 138 2.56 -3.23 6.27
CA ILE A 138 3.02 -4.16 7.30
C ILE A 138 3.05 -5.56 6.69
N THR A 139 4.24 -6.16 6.65
CA THR A 139 4.46 -7.52 6.18
C THR A 139 4.50 -8.49 7.35
N ASN A 140 4.78 -9.77 7.10
CA ASN A 140 4.99 -10.75 8.18
C ASN A 140 6.31 -10.56 8.96
N SER A 141 7.20 -9.67 8.51
CA SER A 141 8.54 -9.52 9.09
C SER A 141 8.92 -8.07 9.38
N HIS A 142 8.39 -7.12 8.61
CA HIS A 142 8.81 -5.72 8.64
C HIS A 142 7.65 -4.75 8.50
N ILE A 143 7.94 -3.49 8.77
CA ILE A 143 7.12 -2.35 8.42
C ILE A 143 7.84 -1.60 7.30
N MET A 144 7.16 -1.34 6.20
CA MET A 144 7.66 -0.55 5.09
C MET A 144 6.89 0.77 5.03
N VAL A 145 7.61 1.88 4.95
CA VAL A 145 7.02 3.22 4.84
C VAL A 145 7.60 3.92 3.63
N ALA A 146 6.73 4.31 2.73
CA ALA A 146 7.13 5.07 1.54
C ALA A 146 6.65 6.51 1.62
N GLY A 147 7.45 7.41 1.08
CA GLY A 147 7.09 8.81 1.02
C GLY A 147 8.23 9.73 0.63
N SER A 148 7.94 11.02 0.60
CA SER A 148 8.91 12.07 0.31
C SER A 148 9.68 12.45 1.56
N MET A 149 11.01 12.35 1.50
CA MET A 149 11.90 12.73 2.59
C MET A 149 12.08 14.25 2.67
N ALA A 150 12.38 14.73 3.87
CA ALA A 150 12.69 16.12 4.13
C ALA A 150 14.21 16.31 4.38
N GLY A 151 14.76 17.46 4.00
CA GLY A 151 16.13 17.84 4.33
C GLY A 151 17.17 17.37 3.32
N GLU A 152 18.37 16.94 3.80
CA GLU A 152 19.51 16.57 2.94
C GLU A 152 19.25 15.30 2.11
N ASP A 153 18.31 14.46 2.54
CA ASP A 153 17.91 13.23 1.84
C ASP A 153 16.65 13.45 0.95
N GLU A 154 16.50 14.61 0.35
CA GLU A 154 15.35 14.94 -0.49
C GLU A 154 15.02 13.86 -1.53
N GLY A 155 13.72 13.62 -1.73
CA GLY A 155 13.20 12.66 -2.69
C GLY A 155 12.37 11.56 -2.04
N THR A 156 11.79 10.71 -2.88
CA THR A 156 10.97 9.59 -2.41
C THR A 156 11.85 8.42 -1.98
N LYS A 157 11.55 7.85 -0.84
CA LYS A 157 12.22 6.68 -0.27
C LYS A 157 11.20 5.66 0.20
N ASN A 158 11.64 4.41 0.26
CA ASN A 158 10.98 3.34 0.96
C ASN A 158 11.89 2.92 2.13
N VAL A 159 11.42 3.10 3.35
CA VAL A 159 12.19 2.80 4.57
C VAL A 159 11.62 1.55 5.23
N VAL A 160 12.49 0.62 5.54
CA VAL A 160 12.14 -0.66 6.19
C VAL A 160 12.50 -0.59 7.66
N TYR A 161 11.54 -0.95 8.51
CA TYR A 161 11.65 -0.99 9.97
C TYR A 161 11.40 -2.40 10.51
N ASP A 162 12.00 -2.72 11.65
CA ASP A 162 11.54 -3.84 12.48
C ASP A 162 10.25 -3.48 13.23
N TYR A 163 9.64 -4.45 13.91
CA TYR A 163 8.41 -4.23 14.70
C TYR A 163 8.62 -3.43 15.99
N ASP A 164 9.88 -3.24 16.41
CA ASP A 164 10.25 -2.36 17.51
C ASP A 164 10.38 -0.89 17.06
N GLY A 165 10.25 -0.64 15.75
CA GLY A 165 10.32 0.70 15.17
C GLY A 165 11.75 1.16 14.84
N ASN A 166 12.74 0.27 14.85
CA ASN A 166 14.09 0.60 14.45
C ASN A 166 14.23 0.57 12.93
N GLN A 167 14.81 1.63 12.36
CA GLN A 167 15.12 1.69 10.94
C GLN A 167 16.23 0.68 10.58
N LEU A 168 15.95 -0.19 9.63
CA LEU A 168 16.86 -1.20 9.11
C LEU A 168 17.48 -0.79 7.78
N LEU A 169 16.67 -0.37 6.82
CA LEU A 169 17.09 -0.02 5.46
C LEU A 169 16.39 1.26 4.99
N LYS A 170 17.06 1.96 4.08
CA LYS A 170 16.51 3.08 3.31
C LYS A 170 16.72 2.76 1.83
N LEU A 171 15.65 2.51 1.10
CA LEU A 171 15.65 2.14 -0.31
C LEU A 171 15.27 3.34 -1.17
N GLY A 172 15.90 3.45 -2.34
CA GLY A 172 15.70 4.57 -3.26
C GLY A 172 16.94 5.46 -3.40
N GLY A 173 17.26 5.85 -4.62
CA GLY A 173 18.45 6.64 -4.95
C GLY A 173 18.40 8.06 -4.42
N GLU A 174 19.58 8.64 -4.19
CA GLU A 174 19.73 10.02 -3.70
C GLU A 174 19.63 11.04 -4.84
N ASP A 175 20.14 10.67 -6.01
CA ASP A 175 20.21 11.55 -7.19
C ASP A 175 19.13 11.25 -8.22
N ILE A 176 18.76 12.27 -9.00
CA ILE A 176 17.83 12.12 -10.12
C ILE A 176 18.30 11.13 -11.18
N SER A 177 19.59 10.87 -11.23
CA SER A 177 20.21 9.92 -12.17
C SER A 177 20.44 8.53 -11.56
N SER A 178 20.13 8.32 -10.30
CA SER A 178 20.26 7.01 -9.66
C SER A 178 19.30 5.99 -10.30
N PRO A 179 19.78 4.76 -10.59
CA PRO A 179 18.95 3.75 -11.24
C PRO A 179 17.80 3.25 -10.35
N ASP A 180 17.88 3.49 -9.05
CA ASP A 180 16.89 3.13 -8.03
C ASP A 180 16.13 4.35 -7.50
N LYS A 181 16.14 5.47 -8.24
CA LYS A 181 15.34 6.64 -7.87
C LYS A 181 13.86 6.31 -7.88
N LEU A 182 13.17 6.78 -6.84
CA LEU A 182 11.73 6.64 -6.69
C LEU A 182 11.02 7.98 -6.93
N GLY A 183 9.86 7.93 -7.55
CA GLY A 183 8.99 9.08 -7.81
C GLY A 183 7.81 9.12 -6.84
N SER A 184 6.78 8.32 -7.07
CA SER A 184 5.60 8.20 -6.20
C SER A 184 5.27 6.73 -6.03
N ILE A 185 5.32 6.26 -4.79
CA ILE A 185 5.09 4.85 -4.48
C ILE A 185 3.60 4.62 -4.30
N THR A 186 3.08 3.68 -5.08
CA THR A 186 1.67 3.28 -5.06
C THR A 186 1.46 1.87 -4.53
N GLY A 187 2.52 1.11 -4.32
CA GLY A 187 2.45 -0.21 -3.71
C GLY A 187 3.83 -0.72 -3.30
N MET A 188 3.85 -1.53 -2.26
CA MET A 188 5.07 -2.13 -1.71
C MET A 188 4.84 -3.59 -1.36
N ALA A 189 5.89 -4.40 -1.46
CA ALA A 189 5.86 -5.78 -1.00
C ALA A 189 7.23 -6.24 -0.49
N GLU A 190 7.20 -7.13 0.48
CA GLU A 190 8.36 -7.91 0.89
C GLU A 190 8.24 -9.34 0.34
N THR A 191 9.20 -9.74 -0.48
CA THR A 191 9.26 -11.07 -1.08
C THR A 191 10.27 -11.95 -0.35
N GLU A 192 10.35 -13.22 -0.70
CA GLU A 192 11.40 -14.11 -0.19
C GLU A 192 12.80 -13.57 -0.52
N ASN A 193 12.98 -12.94 -1.68
CA ASN A 193 14.27 -12.48 -2.18
C ASN A 193 14.64 -11.05 -1.78
N GLY A 194 13.69 -10.24 -1.36
CA GLY A 194 13.94 -8.83 -1.03
C GLY A 194 12.70 -7.97 -0.97
N PHE A 195 12.84 -6.73 -1.42
CA PHE A 195 11.80 -5.72 -1.36
C PHE A 195 11.44 -5.24 -2.77
N VAL A 196 10.18 -4.90 -2.95
CA VAL A 196 9.63 -4.43 -4.23
C VAL A 196 8.81 -3.18 -3.98
N ALA A 197 8.93 -2.19 -4.87
CA ALA A 197 8.06 -1.02 -4.88
C ALA A 197 7.51 -0.77 -6.29
N ALA A 198 6.23 -0.45 -6.34
CA ALA A 198 5.56 0.03 -7.54
C ALA A 198 5.63 1.55 -7.57
N ASP A 199 6.23 2.11 -8.60
CA ASP A 199 6.38 3.55 -8.80
C ASP A 199 5.44 4.04 -9.91
N GLY A 200 4.37 4.73 -9.51
CA GLY A 200 3.36 5.25 -10.43
C GLY A 200 3.92 6.33 -11.35
N ASN A 201 4.76 7.23 -10.84
CA ASN A 201 5.32 8.32 -11.63
C ASN A 201 6.37 7.85 -12.63
N MET A 202 7.27 6.97 -12.19
CA MET A 202 8.32 6.43 -13.05
C MET A 202 7.80 5.31 -13.96
N ARG A 203 6.64 4.75 -13.66
CA ARG A 203 6.04 3.60 -14.36
C ARG A 203 6.95 2.40 -14.36
N GLU A 204 7.52 2.12 -13.20
CA GLU A 204 8.49 1.06 -12.99
C GLU A 204 8.15 0.25 -11.75
N ILE A 205 8.56 -1.01 -11.76
CA ILE A 205 8.59 -1.84 -10.57
C ILE A 205 10.06 -2.01 -10.21
N GLN A 206 10.43 -1.53 -9.05
CA GLN A 206 11.80 -1.52 -8.54
C GLN A 206 12.02 -2.69 -7.58
N PHE A 207 13.23 -3.30 -7.63
CA PHE A 207 13.59 -4.47 -6.85
C PHE A 207 14.88 -4.25 -6.08
N TRP A 208 14.89 -4.64 -4.79
CA TRP A 208 16.07 -4.64 -3.92
C TRP A 208 16.23 -5.99 -3.25
N ALA A 209 17.46 -6.44 -3.06
CA ALA A 209 17.78 -7.60 -2.25
C ALA A 209 17.51 -7.34 -0.76
N LYS A 210 17.55 -8.38 0.06
CA LYS A 210 17.32 -8.29 1.53
C LYS A 210 18.29 -7.36 2.26
N ASP A 211 19.48 -7.15 1.71
CA ASP A 211 20.49 -6.23 2.27
C ASP A 211 20.35 -4.78 1.80
N GLY A 212 19.32 -4.48 1.00
CA GLY A 212 19.04 -3.16 0.44
C GLY A 212 19.79 -2.87 -0.87
N THR A 213 20.55 -3.82 -1.41
CA THR A 213 21.21 -3.64 -2.72
C THR A 213 20.16 -3.59 -3.83
N HIS A 214 20.19 -2.54 -4.65
CA HIS A 214 19.30 -2.43 -5.82
C HIS A 214 19.63 -3.53 -6.84
N VAL A 215 18.60 -4.29 -7.23
CA VAL A 215 18.73 -5.39 -8.19
C VAL A 215 18.41 -4.92 -9.60
N GLY A 216 17.40 -4.08 -9.75
CA GLY A 216 16.97 -3.54 -11.04
C GLY A 216 15.54 -3.01 -11.01
N ALA A 217 15.12 -2.54 -12.17
CA ALA A 217 13.77 -2.05 -12.39
C ALA A 217 13.19 -2.67 -13.67
N ILE A 218 11.88 -2.79 -13.70
CA ILE A 218 11.15 -3.27 -14.88
C ILE A 218 10.13 -2.19 -15.27
N SER A 219 10.20 -1.74 -16.52
CA SER A 219 9.20 -0.82 -17.09
C SER A 219 7.84 -1.53 -17.20
N THR A 220 6.79 -0.89 -16.72
CA THR A 220 5.43 -1.42 -16.82
C THR A 220 4.93 -1.46 -18.25
N GLU A 221 5.34 -0.52 -19.11
CA GLU A 221 5.03 -0.52 -20.55
C GLU A 221 5.61 -1.76 -21.24
N ASP A 222 6.86 -2.12 -20.91
CA ASP A 222 7.54 -3.25 -21.52
C ASP A 222 6.95 -4.60 -21.10
N ILE A 223 6.53 -4.73 -19.83
CA ILE A 223 6.02 -6.00 -19.33
C ILE A 223 4.56 -6.22 -19.70
N PHE A 224 3.73 -5.20 -19.54
CA PHE A 224 2.28 -5.35 -19.69
C PHE A 224 1.80 -5.02 -21.10
N GLY A 225 2.66 -4.42 -21.94
CA GLY A 225 2.31 -4.05 -23.31
C GLY A 225 1.22 -2.97 -23.37
N VAL A 226 1.09 -2.17 -22.33
CA VAL A 226 0.08 -1.13 -22.18
C VAL A 226 0.75 0.23 -22.31
N SER A 227 0.24 1.09 -23.17
CA SER A 227 0.78 2.44 -23.32
C SER A 227 0.33 3.33 -22.17
N TYR A 228 1.28 4.01 -21.53
CA TYR A 228 1.03 4.94 -20.43
C TYR A 228 0.18 4.38 -19.28
N PRO A 229 0.51 3.18 -18.76
CA PRO A 229 -0.20 2.63 -17.60
C PRO A 229 0.11 3.45 -16.35
N TRP A 230 -0.91 3.63 -15.50
CA TRP A 230 -0.72 4.15 -14.16
C TRP A 230 -0.76 2.96 -13.19
N LEU A 231 0.31 2.79 -12.40
CA LEU A 231 0.35 1.82 -11.32
C LEU A 231 -0.49 2.35 -10.16
N GLU A 232 -1.53 1.61 -9.79
CA GLU A 232 -2.43 2.01 -8.71
C GLU A 232 -2.07 1.34 -7.39
N ASP A 233 -1.82 0.02 -7.44
CA ASP A 233 -1.56 -0.76 -6.23
C ASP A 233 -0.88 -2.10 -6.57
N MET A 234 -0.28 -2.76 -5.56
CA MET A 234 0.42 -4.02 -5.70
C MET A 234 0.33 -4.85 -4.42
N GLN A 235 0.09 -6.14 -4.54
CA GLN A 235 0.06 -7.07 -3.42
C GLN A 235 0.86 -8.34 -3.70
N LEU A 236 1.64 -8.81 -2.71
CA LEU A 236 2.25 -10.13 -2.73
C LEU A 236 1.20 -11.21 -2.49
N LEU A 237 1.21 -12.25 -3.33
CA LEU A 237 0.36 -13.42 -3.20
C LEU A 237 1.07 -14.55 -2.43
N ASP A 238 0.30 -15.49 -1.90
CA ASP A 238 0.81 -16.62 -1.11
C ASP A 238 1.81 -17.51 -1.86
N ASP A 239 1.76 -17.51 -3.19
CA ASP A 239 2.69 -18.25 -4.04
C ASP A 239 3.96 -17.49 -4.42
N GLY A 240 4.16 -16.31 -3.84
CA GLY A 240 5.31 -15.44 -4.07
C GLY A 240 5.24 -14.60 -5.34
N SER A 241 4.14 -14.66 -6.10
CA SER A 241 3.89 -13.75 -7.23
C SER A 241 3.32 -12.41 -6.76
N LEU A 242 3.38 -11.39 -7.61
CA LEU A 242 2.77 -10.09 -7.36
C LEU A 242 1.49 -9.94 -8.19
N LEU A 243 0.40 -9.53 -7.55
CA LEU A 243 -0.78 -9.04 -8.24
C LEU A 243 -0.66 -7.51 -8.31
N ILE A 244 -0.79 -6.97 -9.52
CA ILE A 244 -0.56 -5.57 -9.82
C ILE A 244 -1.81 -5.01 -10.46
N MET A 245 -2.28 -3.87 -9.93
CA MET A 245 -3.41 -3.15 -10.46
C MET A 245 -2.94 -1.92 -11.24
N LEU A 246 -3.40 -1.81 -12.48
CA LEU A 246 -3.11 -0.70 -13.39
C LEU A 246 -4.40 -0.04 -13.85
N THR A 247 -4.33 1.25 -14.10
CA THR A 247 -5.32 1.95 -14.91
C THR A 247 -4.69 2.50 -16.19
N GLN A 248 -5.46 2.55 -17.24
CA GLN A 248 -5.08 3.16 -18.52
C GLN A 248 -6.17 4.10 -19.00
N GLU A 249 -5.78 5.31 -19.39
CA GLU A 249 -6.68 6.23 -20.05
C GLU A 249 -7.04 5.70 -21.42
N ARG A 250 -8.32 5.65 -21.75
CA ARG A 250 -8.79 5.26 -23.09
C ARG A 250 -8.60 6.39 -24.08
N ASP A 251 -8.18 6.04 -25.30
CA ASP A 251 -7.94 6.99 -26.39
C ASP A 251 -9.16 7.87 -26.72
N ASP A 252 -10.37 7.42 -26.41
CA ASP A 252 -11.62 8.13 -26.66
C ASP A 252 -12.04 9.08 -25.52
N GLY A 253 -11.23 9.19 -24.46
CA GLY A 253 -11.52 10.01 -23.29
C GLY A 253 -12.65 9.48 -22.42
N SER A 254 -13.08 8.23 -22.59
CA SER A 254 -13.99 7.55 -21.68
C SER A 254 -13.28 7.17 -20.37
N ALA A 255 -14.02 6.57 -19.42
CA ALA A 255 -13.45 6.14 -18.14
C ALA A 255 -12.22 5.26 -18.32
N ASN A 256 -11.25 5.40 -17.42
CA ASN A 256 -10.04 4.59 -17.40
C ASN A 256 -10.39 3.09 -17.38
N GLU A 257 -9.58 2.30 -18.07
CA GLU A 257 -9.67 0.85 -18.04
C GLU A 257 -8.85 0.32 -16.87
N LEU A 258 -9.51 -0.42 -15.96
CA LEU A 258 -8.87 -1.09 -14.84
C LEU A 258 -8.39 -2.47 -15.27
N MET A 259 -7.13 -2.79 -14.98
CA MET A 259 -6.51 -4.05 -15.34
C MET A 259 -5.74 -4.64 -14.17
N PHE A 260 -5.75 -5.96 -14.07
CA PHE A 260 -4.94 -6.70 -13.12
C PHE A 260 -3.95 -7.62 -13.85
N PHE A 261 -2.72 -7.60 -13.38
CA PHE A 261 -1.65 -8.45 -13.91
C PHE A 261 -0.98 -9.24 -12.79
N ARG A 262 -0.57 -10.45 -13.12
CA ARG A 262 0.22 -11.28 -12.22
C ARG A 262 1.66 -11.35 -12.73
N LEU A 263 2.60 -10.89 -11.92
CA LEU A 263 4.03 -10.94 -12.20
C LEU A 263 4.67 -12.09 -11.45
N THR A 264 5.46 -12.89 -12.15
CA THR A 264 6.19 -14.06 -11.60
C THR A 264 7.62 -14.07 -12.08
N GLY A 265 8.50 -14.77 -11.36
CA GLY A 265 9.88 -15.04 -11.81
C GLY A 265 10.88 -13.90 -11.60
N PHE A 266 10.70 -13.10 -10.58
CA PHE A 266 11.58 -11.99 -10.17
C PHE A 266 12.39 -12.34 -8.91
#